data_bf29ab4d51a2ba66a57121de3bc206c8
#
_entry.id   bf29ab4d51a2ba66a57121de3bc206c8
#
_cell.length_a   1.000
_cell.length_b   1.000
_cell.length_c   1.000
_cell.angle_alpha   90.00
_cell.angle_beta   90.00
_cell.angle_gamma   90.00
#
_symmetry.space_group_name_H-M   'P 1'
#
loop_
_entity.id
_entity.type
_entity.pdbx_description
1 polymer ?
#
loop_
_entity_poly.entity_id
_entity_poly.type
_entity_poly.pdbx_seq_one_letter_code
_entity_poly.pdbx_strand_id
1 'polypeptide(L)'
;MKYSFIIPVYNRPDEARELLESLNRQTLRDFEVLVVEDGSQLPCRDVAETYAAKMPVRYFTKPNSGPGQTRNFGVERAEGDYVLILDSDAVLPEGYLAAVDAELQACPCDAFGGPDRAHASFTPMQKAINYAMTSFF
;
A
#
# COMPACT_ATOMS: atom_id res chain seq x y z
N MET A 1 -15.30 -3.60 -1.09
CA MET A 1 -13.98 -3.71 -0.47
C MET A 1 -13.76 -2.52 0.47
N LYS A 2 -13.05 -2.75 1.54
CA LYS A 2 -12.89 -1.75 2.61
C LYS A 2 -11.62 -0.93 2.47
N TYR A 3 -10.56 -1.51 1.95
CA TYR A 3 -9.24 -0.88 1.90
C TYR A 3 -8.71 -0.77 0.48
N SER A 4 -8.05 0.35 0.19
CA SER A 4 -7.34 0.57 -1.06
C SER A 4 -5.88 0.88 -0.74
N PHE A 5 -4.96 0.02 -1.18
CA PHE A 5 -3.52 0.28 -1.11
C PHE A 5 -3.10 1.07 -2.34
N ILE A 6 -2.45 2.21 -2.12
CA ILE A 6 -1.90 3.04 -3.20
C ILE A 6 -0.38 2.89 -3.16
N ILE A 7 0.19 2.42 -4.27
CA ILE A 7 1.62 2.17 -4.39
C ILE A 7 2.19 3.02 -5.52
N PRO A 8 2.73 4.20 -5.23
CA PRO A 8 3.49 4.95 -6.22
C PRO A 8 4.79 4.24 -6.53
N VAL A 9 5.11 4.06 -7.82
CA VAL A 9 6.32 3.36 -8.26
C VAL A 9 7.08 4.23 -9.27
N TYR A 10 8.39 4.31 -9.09
CA TYR A 10 9.27 4.96 -10.05
C TYR A 10 10.57 4.16 -10.17
N ASN A 11 10.74 3.46 -11.29
CA ASN A 11 11.94 2.66 -11.59
C ASN A 11 12.31 1.66 -10.48
N ARG A 12 11.32 0.98 -9.89
CA ARG A 12 11.52 0.05 -8.76
C ARG A 12 10.75 -1.27 -8.95
N PRO A 13 10.94 -2.01 -10.07
CA PRO A 13 10.16 -3.22 -10.30
C PRO A 13 10.41 -4.32 -9.27
N ASP A 14 11.66 -4.47 -8.78
CA ASP A 14 11.99 -5.49 -7.79
C ASP A 14 11.36 -5.21 -6.43
N GLU A 15 11.40 -3.95 -6.00
CA GLU A 15 10.76 -3.53 -4.75
C GLU A 15 9.24 -3.69 -4.83
N ALA A 16 8.64 -3.32 -5.97
CA ALA A 16 7.21 -3.49 -6.20
C ALA A 16 6.83 -4.97 -6.11
N ARG A 17 7.67 -5.87 -6.63
CA ARG A 17 7.43 -7.32 -6.54
C ARG A 17 7.38 -7.79 -5.09
N GLU A 18 8.34 -7.38 -4.27
CA GLU A 18 8.38 -7.76 -2.86
C GLU A 18 7.18 -7.24 -2.09
N LEU A 19 6.78 -6.00 -2.36
CA LEU A 19 5.60 -5.41 -1.73
C LEU A 19 4.32 -6.14 -2.15
N LEU A 20 4.13 -6.39 -3.43
CA LEU A 20 2.95 -7.10 -3.93
C LEU A 20 2.89 -8.53 -3.38
N GLU A 21 4.03 -9.21 -3.25
CA GLU A 21 4.08 -10.52 -2.62
C GLU A 21 3.62 -10.45 -1.16
N SER A 22 4.08 -9.45 -0.42
CA SER A 22 3.65 -9.27 0.97
C SER A 22 2.15 -8.96 1.08
N LEU A 23 1.60 -8.21 0.14
CA LEU A 23 0.16 -7.96 0.08
C LEU A 23 -0.63 -9.23 -0.27
N ASN A 24 -0.09 -10.06 -1.15
CA ASN A 24 -0.74 -11.31 -1.51
C ASN A 24 -0.80 -12.31 -0.34
N ARG A 25 0.04 -12.14 0.66
CA ARG A 25 0.07 -12.98 1.86
C ARG A 25 -0.84 -12.48 2.98
N GLN A 26 -1.52 -11.37 2.80
CA GLN A 26 -2.39 -10.83 3.85
C GLN A 26 -3.52 -11.79 4.19
N THR A 27 -3.75 -11.97 5.49
CA THR A 27 -4.82 -12.84 5.99
C THR A 27 -6.20 -12.22 5.76
N LEU A 28 -6.33 -10.90 5.90
CA LEU A 28 -7.55 -10.17 5.53
C LEU A 28 -7.48 -9.80 4.06
N ARG A 29 -8.49 -10.17 3.30
CA ARG A 29 -8.50 -10.03 1.83
C ARG A 29 -9.45 -8.97 1.31
N ASP A 30 -10.08 -8.18 2.15
CA ASP A 30 -11.05 -7.14 1.75
C ASP A 30 -10.36 -5.85 1.32
N PHE A 31 -9.55 -5.94 0.26
CA PHE A 31 -8.78 -4.82 -0.24
C PHE A 31 -8.61 -4.87 -1.76
N GLU A 32 -8.24 -3.74 -2.33
CA GLU A 32 -7.70 -3.61 -3.68
C GLU A 32 -6.32 -2.97 -3.62
N VAL A 33 -5.56 -3.13 -4.70
CA VAL A 33 -4.21 -2.54 -4.82
C VAL A 33 -4.16 -1.72 -6.10
N LEU A 34 -3.75 -0.45 -5.97
CA LEU A 34 -3.54 0.43 -7.12
C LEU A 34 -2.05 0.71 -7.24
N VAL A 35 -1.44 0.18 -8.29
CA VAL A 35 -0.03 0.42 -8.62
C VAL A 35 0.01 1.55 -9.64
N VAL A 36 0.67 2.65 -9.29
CA VAL A 36 0.75 3.84 -10.13
C VAL A 36 2.19 4.12 -10.52
N GLU A 37 2.53 3.90 -11.79
CA GLU A 37 3.86 4.20 -12.33
C GLU A 37 3.98 5.68 -12.62
N ASP A 38 4.97 6.32 -12.04
CA ASP A 38 5.24 7.74 -12.21
C ASP A 38 6.27 7.99 -13.33
N GLY A 39 5.94 7.55 -14.54
CA GLY A 39 6.80 7.74 -15.70
C GLY A 39 8.06 6.89 -15.68
N SER A 40 7.98 5.66 -15.18
CA SER A 40 9.14 4.76 -15.07
C SER A 40 9.71 4.38 -16.43
N GLN A 41 11.03 4.34 -16.52
CA GLN A 41 11.74 3.71 -17.65
C GLN A 41 11.84 2.20 -17.44
N LEU A 42 11.85 1.76 -16.19
CA LEU A 42 11.83 0.35 -15.79
C LEU A 42 10.47 0.05 -15.16
N PRO A 43 9.43 -0.25 -15.96
CA PRO A 43 8.09 -0.44 -15.43
C PRO A 43 7.94 -1.79 -14.73
N CYS A 44 7.00 -1.85 -13.79
CA CYS A 44 6.63 -3.09 -13.10
C CYS A 44 5.35 -3.72 -13.65
N ARG A 45 5.00 -3.45 -14.92
CA ARG A 45 3.78 -3.94 -15.55
C ARG A 45 3.65 -5.46 -15.43
N ASP A 46 4.71 -6.20 -15.77
CA ASP A 46 4.69 -7.66 -15.74
C ASP A 46 4.46 -8.18 -14.31
N VAL A 47 5.06 -7.53 -13.33
CA VAL A 47 4.88 -7.85 -11.91
C VAL A 47 3.42 -7.62 -11.52
N ALA A 48 2.87 -6.47 -11.86
CA ALA A 48 1.48 -6.14 -11.55
C ALA A 48 0.50 -7.12 -12.19
N GLU A 49 0.74 -7.51 -13.45
CA GLU A 49 -0.11 -8.49 -14.15
C GLU A 49 -0.04 -9.86 -13.48
N THR A 50 1.14 -10.28 -13.03
CA THR A 50 1.31 -11.55 -12.32
C THR A 50 0.44 -11.58 -11.06
N TYR A 51 0.46 -10.52 -10.27
CA TYR A 51 -0.33 -10.46 -9.03
C TYR A 51 -1.80 -10.15 -9.25
N ALA A 52 -2.17 -9.54 -10.37
CA ALA A 52 -3.57 -9.31 -10.71
C ALA A 52 -4.35 -10.62 -10.88
N ALA A 53 -3.67 -11.72 -11.18
CA ALA A 53 -4.27 -13.04 -11.23
C ALA A 53 -4.56 -13.64 -9.84
N LYS A 54 -3.98 -13.07 -8.77
CA LYS A 54 -4.04 -13.60 -7.41
C LYS A 54 -4.84 -12.71 -6.45
N MET A 55 -4.92 -11.41 -6.73
CA MET A 55 -5.61 -10.44 -5.89
C MET A 55 -6.05 -9.25 -6.76
N PRO A 56 -6.99 -8.39 -6.28
CA PRO A 56 -7.45 -7.25 -7.08
C PRO A 56 -6.37 -6.18 -7.22
N VAL A 57 -5.61 -6.23 -8.30
CA VAL A 57 -4.57 -5.24 -8.63
C VAL A 57 -5.00 -4.47 -9.87
N ARG A 58 -4.98 -3.13 -9.77
CA ARG A 58 -5.15 -2.23 -10.91
C ARG A 58 -3.84 -1.50 -11.16
N TYR A 59 -3.40 -1.48 -12.40
CA TYR A 59 -2.13 -0.90 -12.80
C TYR A 59 -2.36 0.33 -13.66
N PHE A 60 -1.71 1.44 -13.29
CA PHE A 60 -1.82 2.71 -14.01
C PHE A 60 -0.45 3.25 -14.35
N THR A 61 -0.36 3.93 -15.48
CA THR A 61 0.84 4.68 -15.87
C THR A 61 0.47 6.14 -16.07
N LYS A 62 1.41 7.02 -15.78
CA LYS A 62 1.24 8.46 -15.96
C LYS A 62 2.58 9.12 -16.23
N PRO A 63 2.60 10.33 -16.85
CA PRO A 63 3.84 11.09 -16.97
C PRO A 63 4.43 11.41 -15.60
N ASN A 64 5.76 11.45 -15.51
CA ASN A 64 6.46 11.77 -14.27
C ASN A 64 6.03 13.15 -13.75
N SER A 65 5.60 13.19 -12.50
CA SER A 65 5.14 14.43 -11.86
C SER A 65 5.46 14.49 -10.37
N GLY A 66 6.14 13.46 -9.84
CA GLY A 66 6.54 13.40 -8.45
C GLY A 66 5.59 12.58 -7.58
N PRO A 67 6.06 12.21 -6.36
CA PRO A 67 5.32 11.30 -5.49
C PRO A 67 3.98 11.85 -5.00
N GLY A 68 3.89 13.14 -4.72
CA GLY A 68 2.65 13.75 -4.25
C GLY A 68 1.51 13.63 -5.26
N GLN A 69 1.76 13.99 -6.51
CA GLN A 69 0.76 13.88 -7.56
C GLN A 69 0.43 12.44 -7.90
N THR A 70 1.40 11.55 -7.81
CA THR A 70 1.19 10.13 -8.05
C THR A 70 0.29 9.51 -6.99
N ARG A 71 0.47 9.89 -5.73
CA ARG A 71 -0.43 9.48 -4.64
C ARG A 71 -1.85 10.00 -4.88
N ASN A 72 -1.99 11.27 -5.23
CA ASN A 72 -3.29 11.88 -5.52
C ASN A 72 -3.99 11.15 -6.67
N PHE A 73 -3.25 10.81 -7.71
CA PHE A 73 -3.77 10.04 -8.85
C PHE A 73 -4.40 8.73 -8.38
N GLY A 74 -3.71 8.00 -7.50
CA GLY A 74 -4.22 6.75 -6.94
C GLY A 74 -5.43 6.97 -6.04
N VAL A 75 -5.38 7.96 -5.16
CA VAL A 75 -6.47 8.27 -4.24
C VAL A 75 -7.76 8.59 -4.99
N GLU A 76 -7.68 9.36 -6.06
CA GLU A 76 -8.84 9.71 -6.87
C GLU A 76 -9.54 8.49 -7.48
N ARG A 77 -8.82 7.39 -7.66
CA ARG A 77 -9.32 6.15 -8.27
C ARG A 77 -9.62 5.05 -7.28
N ALA A 78 -9.31 5.27 -6.00
CA ALA A 78 -9.55 4.29 -4.95
C ALA A 78 -11.04 4.11 -4.70
N GLU A 79 -11.46 2.87 -4.52
CA GLU A 79 -12.86 2.52 -4.26
C GLU A 79 -13.11 2.07 -2.82
N GLY A 80 -12.05 1.85 -2.05
CA GLY A 80 -12.17 1.44 -0.65
C GLY A 80 -12.59 2.59 0.26
N ASP A 81 -13.10 2.23 1.43
CA ASP A 81 -13.49 3.21 2.45
C ASP A 81 -12.27 3.88 3.09
N TYR A 82 -11.18 3.15 3.19
CA TYR A 82 -9.90 3.64 3.70
C TYR A 82 -8.81 3.50 2.64
N VAL A 83 -7.95 4.49 2.58
CA VAL A 83 -6.80 4.50 1.66
C VAL A 83 -5.52 4.35 2.47
N LEU A 84 -4.69 3.39 2.08
CA LEU A 84 -3.39 3.12 2.70
C LEU A 84 -2.31 3.37 1.63
N ILE A 85 -1.49 4.39 1.84
CA ILE A 85 -0.43 4.75 0.90
C ILE A 85 0.86 4.09 1.35
N LEU A 86 1.46 3.30 0.47
CA LEU A 86 2.68 2.54 0.76
C LEU A 86 3.78 2.93 -0.21
N ASP A 87 4.99 3.10 0.32
CA ASP A 87 6.18 3.25 -0.52
C ASP A 87 6.53 1.91 -1.15
N SER A 88 7.09 1.94 -2.36
CA SER A 88 7.38 0.73 -3.13
C SER A 88 8.37 -0.21 -2.44
N ASP A 89 9.19 0.30 -1.50
CA ASP A 89 10.17 -0.48 -0.73
C ASP A 89 9.61 -1.07 0.55
N ALA A 90 8.33 -0.88 0.84
CA ALA A 90 7.69 -1.46 2.00
C ALA A 90 7.47 -2.96 1.82
N VAL A 91 7.57 -3.72 2.92
CA VAL A 91 7.21 -5.13 2.99
C VAL A 91 6.35 -5.32 4.23
N LEU A 92 5.16 -5.86 4.07
CA LEU A 92 4.18 -5.93 5.14
C LEU A 92 4.15 -7.32 5.78
N PRO A 93 4.01 -7.41 7.12
CA PRO A 93 3.74 -8.70 7.77
C PRO A 93 2.38 -9.25 7.34
N GLU A 94 2.21 -10.57 7.39
CA GLU A 94 0.98 -11.24 6.95
C GLU A 94 -0.29 -10.74 7.65
N GLY A 95 -0.17 -10.38 8.91
CA GLY A 95 -1.29 -9.90 9.72
C GLY A 95 -1.47 -8.39 9.73
N TYR A 96 -0.76 -7.65 8.87
CA TYR A 96 -0.78 -6.19 8.87
C TYR A 96 -2.20 -5.63 8.73
N LEU A 97 -2.91 -6.01 7.68
CA LEU A 97 -4.23 -5.44 7.41
C LEU A 97 -5.26 -5.91 8.43
N ALA A 98 -5.18 -7.16 8.88
CA ALA A 98 -6.06 -7.67 9.94
C ALA A 98 -5.86 -6.88 11.24
N ALA A 99 -4.61 -6.52 11.55
CA ALA A 99 -4.29 -5.70 12.72
C ALA A 99 -4.84 -4.29 12.59
N VAL A 100 -4.69 -3.67 11.43
CA VAL A 100 -5.24 -2.34 11.14
C VAL A 100 -6.76 -2.36 11.25
N ASP A 101 -7.40 -3.37 10.67
CA ASP A 101 -8.86 -3.50 10.70
C ASP A 101 -9.38 -3.67 12.12
N ALA A 102 -8.73 -4.50 12.93
CA ALA A 102 -9.11 -4.69 14.35
C ALA A 102 -8.99 -3.38 15.13
N GLU A 103 -7.92 -2.62 14.91
CA GLU A 103 -7.72 -1.34 15.59
C GLU A 103 -8.75 -0.30 15.18
N LEU A 104 -9.11 -0.22 13.91
CA LEU A 104 -10.14 0.69 13.42
C LEU A 104 -11.52 0.33 13.93
N GLN A 105 -11.81 -0.94 14.14
CA GLN A 105 -13.06 -1.38 14.74
C GLN A 105 -13.13 -1.04 16.23
N ALA A 106 -12.01 -1.18 16.94
CA ALA A 106 -11.93 -0.86 18.37
C ALA A 106 -11.92 0.64 18.63
N CYS A 107 -11.29 1.40 17.74
CA CYS A 107 -11.10 2.84 17.87
C CYS A 107 -11.24 3.51 16.50
N PRO A 108 -12.48 3.72 16.01
CA PRO A 108 -12.72 4.31 14.70
C PRO A 108 -12.10 5.71 14.59
N CYS A 109 -11.46 5.98 13.45
CA CYS A 109 -10.86 7.28 13.16
C CYS A 109 -10.92 7.53 11.66
N ASP A 110 -10.90 8.82 11.28
CA ASP A 110 -10.89 9.23 9.87
C ASP A 110 -9.49 9.15 9.27
N ALA A 111 -8.48 9.32 10.10
CA ALA A 111 -7.08 9.19 9.71
C ALA A 111 -6.28 8.69 10.90
N PHE A 112 -5.24 7.93 10.62
CA PHE A 112 -4.36 7.47 11.68
C PHE A 112 -2.91 7.63 11.24
N GLY A 113 -2.09 7.72 12.24
CA GLY A 113 -0.73 8.10 12.09
C GLY A 113 0.15 7.52 13.19
N GLY A 114 1.48 7.29 12.91
CA GLY A 114 2.44 6.82 13.88
C GLY A 114 3.83 7.39 13.64
N PRO A 115 4.81 6.98 14.38
CA PRO A 115 6.18 7.46 14.18
C PRO A 115 6.74 7.00 12.84
N ASP A 116 7.74 7.72 12.34
CA ASP A 116 8.38 7.44 11.04
C ASP A 116 9.01 6.04 10.98
N ARG A 117 9.33 5.45 12.11
CA ARG A 117 9.91 4.11 12.19
C ARG A 117 9.27 3.34 13.33
N ALA A 118 8.96 2.07 13.07
CA ALA A 118 8.56 1.17 14.13
C ALA A 118 9.76 0.87 15.03
N HIS A 119 9.59 1.08 16.32
CA HIS A 119 10.60 0.74 17.31
C HIS A 119 10.54 -0.76 17.62
N ALA A 120 11.68 -1.37 17.96
CA ALA A 120 11.72 -2.79 18.28
C ALA A 120 10.80 -3.18 19.46
N SER A 121 10.57 -2.23 20.38
CA SER A 121 9.67 -2.42 21.51
C SER A 121 8.19 -2.24 21.17
N PHE A 122 7.85 -1.82 19.95
CA PHE A 122 6.46 -1.66 19.54
C PHE A 122 5.78 -3.02 19.46
N THR A 123 4.50 -3.04 19.80
CA THR A 123 3.67 -4.22 19.59
C THR A 123 3.52 -4.47 18.08
N PRO A 124 3.14 -5.68 17.66
CA PRO A 124 2.86 -5.92 16.23
C PRO A 124 1.83 -4.94 15.65
N MET A 125 0.85 -4.55 16.44
CA MET A 125 -0.15 -3.57 16.05
C MET A 125 0.47 -2.21 15.77
N GLN A 126 1.31 -1.73 16.69
CA GLN A 126 1.97 -0.44 16.53
C GLN A 126 2.89 -0.41 15.32
N LYS A 127 3.57 -1.52 15.02
CA LYS A 127 4.39 -1.64 13.82
C LYS A 127 3.56 -1.58 12.55
N ALA A 128 2.42 -2.24 12.54
CA ALA A 128 1.51 -2.22 11.40
C ALA A 128 1.00 -0.80 11.11
N ILE A 129 0.58 -0.10 12.14
CA ILE A 129 0.13 1.29 12.03
C ILE A 129 1.27 2.18 11.55
N ASN A 130 2.50 1.96 12.04
CA ASN A 130 3.66 2.73 11.58
C ASN A 130 3.88 2.61 10.07
N TYR A 131 3.75 1.41 9.50
CA TYR A 131 3.88 1.24 8.04
C TYR A 131 2.83 2.04 7.28
N ALA A 132 1.60 2.02 7.74
CA ALA A 132 0.53 2.80 7.12
C ALA A 132 0.83 4.30 7.15
N MET A 133 1.49 4.74 8.19
CA MET A 133 1.74 6.15 8.47
C MET A 133 2.91 6.75 7.78
N THR A 134 4.03 6.03 7.69
CA THR A 134 5.23 6.55 7.01
C THR A 134 4.96 6.83 5.54
N SER A 135 3.96 6.18 4.96
CA SER A 135 3.57 6.40 3.57
C SER A 135 2.63 7.59 3.39
N PHE A 136 2.02 8.09 4.47
CA PHE A 136 1.03 9.15 4.42
C PHE A 136 1.68 10.54 4.39
N PHE A 137 2.85 10.68 4.96
CA PHE A 137 3.61 11.90 5.08
C PHE A 137 4.96 11.80 4.38
#